data_01efa8716b421744c5c6caebf7dfee2d
#
_entry.id   01efa8716b421744c5c6caebf7dfee2d
#
_cell.length_a   1.000
_cell.length_b   1.000
_cell.length_c   1.000
_cell.angle_alpha   90.00
_cell.angle_beta   90.00
_cell.angle_gamma   90.00
#
_symmetry.space_group_name_H-M   'P 1'
#
loop_
_entity.id
_entity.type
_entity.pdbx_description
1 polymer ?
#
loop_
_entity_poly.entity_id
_entity_poly.type
_entity_poly.pdbx_seq_one_letter_code
_entity_poly.pdbx_strand_id
1 'polypeptide(L)'
;ILSAFELPKKSEEEKAARSAAVEAATLNASLVPLTVMKEAFKVFELLEEMTLKGNPNSVTDGAVGVLAVRACIRGAFLNVKINVKGLKDRQKAEALIAEAQVIDDAATWLEEEIIARVSDQLAI
;
A
#
# COMPACT_ATOMS: atom_id res chain seq x y z
N ILE A 1 -16.99 -6.79 3.96
CA ILE A 1 -17.40 -7.53 2.73
C ILE A 1 -18.37 -8.66 3.09
N LEU A 2 -18.04 -9.52 4.06
CA LEU A 2 -18.87 -10.69 4.40
C LEU A 2 -20.33 -10.33 4.66
N SER A 3 -20.61 -9.32 5.50
CA SER A 3 -21.98 -8.87 5.78
C SER A 3 -22.77 -8.41 4.54
N ALA A 4 -22.09 -7.86 3.53
CA ALA A 4 -22.72 -7.49 2.27
C ALA A 4 -23.14 -8.74 1.44
N PHE A 5 -22.36 -9.81 1.53
CA PHE A 5 -22.72 -11.09 0.88
C PHE A 5 -23.89 -11.83 1.55
N GLU A 6 -24.17 -11.53 2.81
CA GLU A 6 -25.28 -12.12 3.57
C GLU A 6 -26.64 -11.45 3.28
N LEU A 7 -26.66 -10.31 2.60
CA LEU A 7 -27.90 -9.60 2.25
C LEU A 7 -28.82 -10.47 1.38
N PRO A 8 -30.17 -10.26 1.50
CA PRO A 8 -31.17 -10.99 0.75
C PRO A 8 -30.96 -10.87 -0.77
N LYS A 9 -31.39 -11.89 -1.52
CA LYS A 9 -31.26 -11.95 -2.99
C LYS A 9 -32.47 -12.63 -3.69
N LYS A 10 -33.65 -12.54 -3.08
CA LYS A 10 -34.87 -13.20 -3.60
C LYS A 10 -35.56 -12.38 -4.68
N SER A 11 -35.72 -11.05 -4.50
CA SER A 11 -36.28 -10.13 -5.49
C SER A 11 -35.20 -9.46 -6.33
N GLU A 12 -35.59 -8.82 -7.42
CA GLU A 12 -34.63 -8.02 -8.26
C GLU A 12 -34.14 -6.78 -7.50
N GLU A 13 -34.97 -6.16 -6.67
CA GLU A 13 -34.58 -5.05 -5.81
C GLU A 13 -33.54 -5.52 -4.76
N GLU A 14 -33.75 -6.66 -4.13
CA GLU A 14 -32.80 -7.25 -3.17
C GLU A 14 -31.47 -7.58 -3.82
N LYS A 15 -31.48 -8.16 -5.03
CA LYS A 15 -30.26 -8.44 -5.80
C LYS A 15 -29.50 -7.17 -6.14
N ALA A 16 -30.18 -6.12 -6.58
CA ALA A 16 -29.58 -4.83 -6.90
C ALA A 16 -28.97 -4.17 -5.66
N ALA A 17 -29.68 -4.14 -4.54
CA ALA A 17 -29.19 -3.60 -3.27
C ALA A 17 -27.97 -4.36 -2.76
N ARG A 18 -28.02 -5.70 -2.79
CA ARG A 18 -26.89 -6.57 -2.43
C ARG A 18 -25.66 -6.32 -3.32
N SER A 19 -25.88 -6.22 -4.63
CA SER A 19 -24.81 -5.95 -5.60
C SER A 19 -24.13 -4.60 -5.30
N ALA A 20 -24.90 -3.55 -5.03
CA ALA A 20 -24.39 -2.23 -4.66
C ALA A 20 -23.61 -2.26 -3.33
N ALA A 21 -24.11 -2.98 -2.33
CA ALA A 21 -23.45 -3.14 -1.05
C ALA A 21 -22.12 -3.91 -1.16
N VAL A 22 -22.07 -4.97 -1.97
CA VAL A 22 -20.84 -5.72 -2.24
C VAL A 22 -19.82 -4.86 -2.96
N GLU A 23 -20.23 -4.08 -3.97
CA GLU A 23 -19.34 -3.16 -4.69
C GLU A 23 -18.76 -2.10 -3.75
N ALA A 24 -19.59 -1.46 -2.92
CA ALA A 24 -19.14 -0.46 -1.95
C ALA A 24 -18.16 -1.06 -0.92
N ALA A 25 -18.45 -2.24 -0.40
CA ALA A 25 -17.60 -2.93 0.56
C ALA A 25 -16.26 -3.36 -0.06
N THR A 26 -16.27 -3.80 -1.32
CA THR A 26 -15.07 -4.17 -2.08
C THR A 26 -14.20 -2.94 -2.36
N LEU A 27 -14.82 -1.82 -2.72
CA LEU A 27 -14.12 -0.55 -2.88
C LEU A 27 -13.42 -0.14 -1.58
N ASN A 28 -14.14 -0.16 -0.47
CA ASN A 28 -13.56 0.18 0.83
C ASN A 28 -12.39 -0.74 1.21
N ALA A 29 -12.53 -2.05 0.98
CA ALA A 29 -11.45 -3.02 1.20
C ALA A 29 -10.21 -2.77 0.32
N SER A 30 -10.38 -2.13 -0.83
CA SER A 30 -9.28 -1.71 -1.71
C SER A 30 -8.64 -0.40 -1.26
N LEU A 31 -9.44 0.54 -0.74
CA LEU A 31 -8.97 1.86 -0.27
C LEU A 31 -8.15 1.78 1.02
N VAL A 32 -8.48 0.86 1.93
CA VAL A 32 -7.76 0.70 3.20
C VAL A 32 -6.27 0.41 2.97
N PRO A 33 -5.86 -0.63 2.22
CA PRO A 33 -4.45 -0.88 1.96
C PRO A 33 -3.78 0.25 1.14
N LEU A 34 -4.50 0.92 0.24
CA LEU A 34 -3.98 2.09 -0.46
C LEU A 34 -3.66 3.23 0.52
N THR A 35 -4.51 3.46 1.51
CA THR A 35 -4.24 4.42 2.59
C THR A 35 -3.01 4.02 3.41
N VAL A 36 -2.84 2.73 3.72
CA VAL A 36 -1.63 2.22 4.39
C VAL A 36 -0.39 2.53 3.56
N MET A 37 -0.42 2.33 2.24
CA MET A 37 0.71 2.69 1.36
C MET A 37 1.05 4.17 1.44
N LYS A 38 0.05 5.05 1.39
CA LYS A 38 0.23 6.51 1.47
C LYS A 38 0.84 6.95 2.80
N GLU A 39 0.33 6.42 3.90
CA GLU A 39 0.83 6.77 5.23
C GLU A 39 2.23 6.21 5.49
N ALA A 40 2.47 4.96 5.09
CA ALA A 40 3.79 4.35 5.20
C ALA A 40 4.83 5.08 4.35
N PHE A 41 4.45 5.55 3.16
CA PHE A 41 5.36 6.30 2.28
C PHE A 41 5.90 7.58 2.92
N LYS A 42 5.10 8.27 3.74
CA LYS A 42 5.55 9.48 4.46
C LYS A 42 6.69 9.21 5.43
N VAL A 43 6.83 7.97 5.89
CA VAL A 43 7.89 7.57 6.83
C VAL A 43 9.27 7.54 6.16
N PHE A 44 9.35 7.39 4.83
CA PHE A 44 10.63 7.39 4.12
C PHE A 44 11.43 8.68 4.33
N GLU A 45 10.79 9.83 4.28
CA GLU A 45 11.44 11.13 4.49
C GLU A 45 12.12 11.19 5.87
N LEU A 46 11.41 10.75 6.91
CA LEU A 46 11.95 10.67 8.26
C LEU A 46 13.10 9.67 8.36
N LEU A 47 12.96 8.50 7.74
CA LEU A 47 13.99 7.45 7.76
C LEU A 47 15.24 7.88 6.99
N GLU A 48 15.10 8.58 5.88
CA GLU A 48 16.23 9.16 5.14
C GLU A 48 17.00 10.15 6.02
N GLU A 49 16.31 11.08 6.66
CA GLU A 49 16.91 12.04 7.60
C GLU A 49 17.67 11.32 8.73
N MET A 50 17.03 10.34 9.38
CA MET A 50 17.64 9.59 10.49
C MET A 50 18.85 8.79 10.03
N THR A 51 18.78 8.18 8.86
CA THR A 51 19.85 7.33 8.32
C THR A 51 21.06 8.14 7.87
N LEU A 52 20.82 9.27 7.20
CA LEU A 52 21.90 10.06 6.57
C LEU A 52 22.46 11.16 7.47
N LYS A 53 21.66 11.68 8.40
CA LYS A 53 22.00 12.82 9.26
C LYS A 53 21.93 12.52 10.76
N GLY A 54 21.47 11.35 11.13
CA GLY A 54 21.35 10.90 12.52
C GLY A 54 22.67 10.44 13.12
N ASN A 55 22.58 9.69 14.22
CA ASN A 55 23.77 9.14 14.86
C ASN A 55 24.47 8.13 13.94
N PRO A 56 25.75 8.31 13.59
CA PRO A 56 26.47 7.37 12.72
C PRO A 56 26.49 5.91 13.23
N ASN A 57 26.38 5.71 14.54
CA ASN A 57 26.33 4.37 15.12
C ASN A 57 24.95 3.66 14.92
N SER A 58 23.93 4.40 14.48
CA SER A 58 22.58 3.88 14.25
C SER A 58 22.18 3.87 12.76
N VAL A 59 23.14 4.04 11.87
CA VAL A 59 22.89 4.06 10.42
C VAL A 59 22.24 2.77 9.93
N THR A 60 22.65 1.63 10.46
CA THR A 60 22.08 0.32 10.12
C THR A 60 20.65 0.15 10.66
N ASP A 61 20.32 0.74 11.82
CA ASP A 61 18.97 0.70 12.37
C ASP A 61 18.01 1.51 11.46
N GLY A 62 18.46 2.65 10.96
CA GLY A 62 17.74 3.45 9.95
C GLY A 62 17.50 2.64 8.67
N ALA A 63 18.51 1.93 8.17
CA ALA A 63 18.41 1.07 7.00
C ALA A 63 17.40 -0.08 7.21
N VAL A 64 17.40 -0.72 8.37
CA VAL A 64 16.39 -1.74 8.72
C VAL A 64 14.98 -1.15 8.72
N GLY A 65 14.81 0.08 9.23
CA GLY A 65 13.54 0.81 9.16
C GLY A 65 13.07 1.03 7.73
N VAL A 66 13.96 1.44 6.83
CA VAL A 66 13.68 1.60 5.38
C VAL A 66 13.17 0.30 4.76
N LEU A 67 13.87 -0.83 5.01
CA LEU A 67 13.47 -2.14 4.50
C LEU A 67 12.10 -2.58 5.06
N ALA A 68 11.83 -2.32 6.34
CA ALA A 68 10.55 -2.64 6.97
C ALA A 68 9.39 -1.85 6.36
N VAL A 69 9.57 -0.53 6.16
CA VAL A 69 8.55 0.32 5.51
C VAL A 69 8.35 -0.11 4.05
N ARG A 70 9.42 -0.45 3.35
CA ARG A 70 9.32 -0.97 1.98
C ARG A 70 8.51 -2.25 1.92
N ALA A 71 8.75 -3.19 2.83
CA ALA A 71 7.96 -4.42 2.92
C ALA A 71 6.48 -4.15 3.22
N CYS A 72 6.19 -3.19 4.11
CA CYS A 72 4.82 -2.75 4.40
C CYS A 72 4.10 -2.23 3.14
N ILE A 73 4.73 -1.32 2.39
CA ILE A 73 4.17 -0.75 1.15
C ILE A 73 3.92 -1.85 0.12
N ARG A 74 4.89 -2.74 -0.11
CA ARG A 74 4.75 -3.84 -1.07
C ARG A 74 3.64 -4.81 -0.68
N GLY A 75 3.54 -5.16 0.60
CA GLY A 75 2.47 -6.02 1.12
C GLY A 75 1.10 -5.38 0.96
N ALA A 76 0.96 -4.09 1.29
CA ALA A 76 -0.28 -3.35 1.10
C ALA A 76 -0.65 -3.25 -0.40
N PHE A 77 0.31 -3.07 -1.29
CA PHE A 77 0.06 -3.08 -2.75
C PHE A 77 -0.51 -4.42 -3.23
N LEU A 78 0.00 -5.55 -2.73
CA LEU A 78 -0.58 -6.86 -3.05
C LEU A 78 -2.04 -6.95 -2.61
N ASN A 79 -2.39 -6.37 -1.45
CA ASN A 79 -3.76 -6.29 -0.96
C ASN A 79 -4.65 -5.38 -1.81
N VAL A 80 -4.15 -4.24 -2.31
CA VAL A 80 -4.88 -3.44 -3.32
C VAL A 80 -5.18 -4.30 -4.54
N LYS A 81 -4.15 -4.96 -5.11
CA LYS A 81 -4.29 -5.78 -6.32
C LYS A 81 -5.31 -6.91 -6.20
N ILE A 82 -5.36 -7.60 -5.07
CA ILE A 82 -6.32 -8.71 -4.90
C ILE A 82 -7.74 -8.18 -4.72
N ASN A 83 -7.91 -7.08 -3.98
CA ASN A 83 -9.23 -6.55 -3.66
C ASN A 83 -9.90 -5.90 -4.88
N VAL A 84 -9.17 -5.15 -5.71
CA VAL A 84 -9.75 -4.51 -6.91
C VAL A 84 -10.26 -5.50 -7.95
N LYS A 85 -9.84 -6.76 -7.90
CA LYS A 85 -10.39 -7.81 -8.78
C LYS A 85 -11.88 -8.02 -8.58
N GLY A 86 -12.39 -7.77 -7.37
CA GLY A 86 -13.81 -7.89 -7.04
C GLY A 86 -14.67 -6.70 -7.47
N LEU A 87 -14.08 -5.58 -7.91
CA LEU A 87 -14.80 -4.41 -8.39
C LEU A 87 -15.39 -4.66 -9.77
N LYS A 88 -16.66 -4.30 -9.96
CA LYS A 88 -17.33 -4.28 -11.27
C LYS A 88 -16.91 -3.06 -12.09
N ASP A 89 -16.72 -1.92 -11.42
CA ASP A 89 -16.20 -0.69 -12.03
C ASP A 89 -14.71 -0.86 -12.36
N ARG A 90 -14.44 -1.31 -13.59
CA ARG A 90 -13.08 -1.58 -14.07
C ARG A 90 -12.24 -0.31 -14.19
N GLN A 91 -12.83 0.80 -14.56
CA GLN A 91 -12.13 2.08 -14.64
C GLN A 91 -11.62 2.52 -13.27
N LYS A 92 -12.46 2.38 -12.24
CA LYS A 92 -12.06 2.66 -10.86
C LYS A 92 -10.99 1.71 -10.35
N ALA A 93 -11.10 0.42 -10.67
CA ALA A 93 -10.08 -0.57 -10.32
C ALA A 93 -8.71 -0.24 -10.92
N GLU A 94 -8.67 0.14 -12.19
CA GLU A 94 -7.45 0.53 -12.90
C GLU A 94 -6.85 1.81 -12.31
N ALA A 95 -7.67 2.81 -11.98
CA ALA A 95 -7.21 4.04 -11.34
C ALA A 95 -6.55 3.78 -9.97
N LEU A 96 -7.13 2.90 -9.14
CA LEU A 96 -6.55 2.53 -7.85
C LEU A 96 -5.22 1.78 -8.00
N ILE A 97 -5.12 0.88 -8.97
CA ILE A 97 -3.86 0.18 -9.26
C ILE A 97 -2.80 1.16 -9.74
N ALA A 98 -3.14 2.09 -10.64
CA ALA A 98 -2.20 3.08 -11.15
C ALA A 98 -1.65 3.98 -10.03
N GLU A 99 -2.53 4.45 -9.13
CA GLU A 99 -2.13 5.24 -7.97
C GLU A 99 -1.20 4.45 -7.03
N ALA A 100 -1.56 3.21 -6.72
CA ALA A 100 -0.76 2.34 -5.88
C ALA A 100 0.60 2.00 -6.51
N GLN A 101 0.66 1.81 -7.84
CA GLN A 101 1.90 1.55 -8.57
C GLN A 101 2.88 2.71 -8.47
N VAL A 102 2.40 3.96 -8.61
CA VAL A 102 3.24 5.16 -8.44
C VAL A 102 3.90 5.19 -7.07
N ILE A 103 3.17 4.85 -6.01
CA ILE A 103 3.72 4.81 -4.65
C ILE A 103 4.75 3.68 -4.51
N ASP A 104 4.46 2.49 -5.04
CA ASP A 104 5.37 1.33 -4.98
C ASP A 104 6.68 1.59 -5.74
N ASP A 105 6.60 2.20 -6.92
CA ASP A 105 7.77 2.56 -7.73
C ASP A 105 8.64 3.61 -7.03
N ALA A 106 8.03 4.65 -6.47
CA ALA A 106 8.72 5.67 -5.70
C ALA A 106 9.39 5.10 -4.45
N ALA A 107 8.70 4.19 -3.74
CA ALA A 107 9.24 3.52 -2.57
C ALA A 107 10.41 2.59 -2.92
N THR A 108 10.36 1.92 -4.06
CA THR A 108 11.46 1.09 -4.56
C THR A 108 12.70 1.94 -4.82
N TRP A 109 12.53 3.04 -5.52
CA TRP A 109 13.63 3.95 -5.83
C TRP A 109 14.26 4.54 -4.56
N LEU A 110 13.46 4.99 -3.59
CA LEU A 110 13.96 5.54 -2.31
C LEU A 110 14.70 4.49 -1.49
N GLU A 111 14.18 3.26 -1.42
CA GLU A 111 14.89 2.15 -0.77
C GLU A 111 16.27 1.95 -1.36
N GLU A 112 16.37 1.80 -2.69
CA GLU A 112 17.61 1.56 -3.41
C GLU A 112 18.63 2.69 -3.15
N GLU A 113 18.21 3.94 -3.23
CA GLU A 113 19.05 5.11 -2.97
C GLU A 113 19.57 5.16 -1.53
N ILE A 114 18.70 4.96 -0.54
CA ILE A 114 19.10 5.02 0.87
C ILE A 114 20.03 3.85 1.21
N ILE A 115 19.71 2.63 0.77
CA ILE A 115 20.52 1.44 1.04
C ILE A 115 21.88 1.53 0.35
N ALA A 116 21.97 2.09 -0.86
CA ALA A 116 23.26 2.33 -1.52
C ALA A 116 24.14 3.28 -0.70
N ARG A 117 23.60 4.40 -0.22
CA ARG A 117 24.34 5.36 0.63
C ARG A 117 24.78 4.74 1.96
N VAL A 118 23.93 3.91 2.57
CA VAL A 118 24.30 3.19 3.80
C VAL A 118 25.44 2.20 3.51
N SER A 119 25.37 1.47 2.39
CA SER A 119 26.39 0.53 1.99
C SER A 119 27.75 1.22 1.77
N ASP A 120 27.75 2.42 1.16
CA ASP A 120 28.96 3.22 0.99
C ASP A 120 29.57 3.66 2.33
N GLN A 121 28.72 4.02 3.31
CA GLN A 121 29.20 4.38 4.67
C GLN A 121 29.76 3.17 5.43
N LEU A 122 29.28 1.96 5.15
CA LEU A 122 29.72 0.72 5.78
C LEU A 122 30.90 0.05 5.04
N ALA A 123 31.28 0.56 3.87
CA ALA A 123 32.37 0.00 3.09
C ALA A 123 33.69 0.09 3.88
N ILE A 124 34.38 -1.05 4.00
CA ILE A 124 35.64 -1.21 4.69
C ILE A 124 36.81 -1.10 3.69
#